data_af6c35b436d74930b666b109f6a4a0e7
#
_entry.id   af6c35b436d74930b666b109f6a4a0e7
#
_cell.length_a   1.000
_cell.length_b   1.000
_cell.length_c   1.000
_cell.angle_alpha   90.00
_cell.angle_beta   90.00
_cell.angle_gamma   90.00
#
_symmetry.space_group_name_H-M   'P 1'
#
loop_
_entity.id
_entity.type
_entity.pdbx_description
1 polymer ?
#
loop_
_entity_poly.entity_id
_entity_poly.type
_entity_poly.pdbx_seq_one_letter_code
_entity_poly.pdbx_strand_id
1 'polypeptide(L)'
;MDFNTGMKELKGIGDKNGALFHKLNIDTVGDLLKRFPRTYESYKEPVSLNDACHMEKAGVEAVIATEAVLTRVKGYQILRFTAKDKEGDPFVVRIFNMPYLKKTLIPGNRYVFYGRVLTVADHLQMDQPKMYKPDKYAEMTKGFIPVYSCTKGLSNDTIRKYVAIGFKETEQSIFDPLPDTLLEKRDFPDYLETLRTIHNPESMEALYRAKKRISYEEFLYFLFSVKQNQNHTLIKTEKNRFIECAQTKRFTEALPFELTPSQKKAWAEIEGDLYSGKICNRLLQGDVGCGKTMLAVLALLSCICNGKQGAFMAPTEVLALQHFRSIEEMTKDYDLPFRPVLLTGSIRAKEKRAAYEEITSGSKNLVIGTHALLEDSVVFKNLGLVVTDEQHRFGVRQREEFSQKGLEPHMLV
;
A
#
# COMPACT_ATOMS: atom_id res chain seq x y z
N MET A 1 6.93 -26.50 -16.68
CA MET A 1 6.11 -25.99 -15.57
C MET A 1 5.56 -24.64 -15.97
N ASP A 2 4.46 -24.18 -15.37
CA ASP A 2 3.91 -22.86 -15.59
C ASP A 2 3.98 -22.00 -14.31
N PHE A 3 3.54 -20.74 -14.40
CA PHE A 3 3.55 -19.79 -13.28
C PHE A 3 2.67 -20.24 -12.10
N ASN A 4 1.63 -21.05 -12.35
CA ASN A 4 0.68 -21.51 -11.33
C ASN A 4 1.10 -22.85 -10.71
N THR A 5 2.20 -23.45 -11.18
CA THR A 5 2.74 -24.70 -10.62
C THR A 5 3.05 -24.50 -9.14
N GLY A 6 2.59 -25.42 -8.29
CA GLY A 6 2.80 -25.37 -6.84
C GLY A 6 4.27 -25.46 -6.45
N MET A 7 4.67 -24.74 -5.40
CA MET A 7 6.07 -24.72 -4.92
C MET A 7 6.61 -26.11 -4.58
N LYS A 8 5.77 -27.05 -4.14
CA LYS A 8 6.18 -28.43 -3.81
C LYS A 8 6.58 -29.26 -5.02
N GLU A 9 6.12 -28.88 -6.21
CA GLU A 9 6.45 -29.55 -7.47
C GLU A 9 7.80 -29.12 -8.01
N LEU A 10 8.34 -27.99 -7.53
CA LEU A 10 9.64 -27.49 -7.95
C LEU A 10 10.76 -28.40 -7.43
N LYS A 11 11.65 -28.85 -8.32
CA LYS A 11 12.72 -29.79 -8.01
C LYS A 11 13.55 -29.37 -6.81
N GLY A 12 13.60 -30.23 -5.79
CA GLY A 12 14.38 -30.03 -4.56
C GLY A 12 13.64 -29.29 -3.44
N ILE A 13 12.36 -28.97 -3.59
CA ILE A 13 11.51 -28.47 -2.51
C ILE A 13 10.75 -29.64 -1.89
N GLY A 14 11.19 -30.05 -0.69
CA GLY A 14 10.42 -30.98 0.14
C GLY A 14 9.42 -30.24 1.03
N ASP A 15 8.59 -31.01 1.77
CA ASP A 15 7.53 -30.46 2.62
C ASP A 15 8.00 -29.40 3.61
N LYS A 16 9.20 -29.57 4.19
CA LYS A 16 9.77 -28.62 5.13
C LYS A 16 10.00 -27.24 4.50
N ASN A 17 10.61 -27.19 3.33
CA ASN A 17 10.86 -25.93 2.60
C ASN A 17 9.57 -25.36 2.04
N GLY A 18 8.66 -26.21 1.53
CA GLY A 18 7.34 -25.79 1.07
C GLY A 18 6.56 -25.06 2.16
N ALA A 19 6.56 -25.60 3.39
CA ALA A 19 5.92 -24.93 4.53
C ALA A 19 6.60 -23.60 4.90
N LEU A 20 7.90 -23.45 4.68
CA LEU A 20 8.61 -22.17 4.93
C LEU A 20 8.28 -21.13 3.85
N PHE A 21 8.15 -21.53 2.60
CA PHE A 21 7.71 -20.65 1.51
C PHE A 21 6.26 -20.20 1.72
N HIS A 22 5.36 -21.09 2.12
CA HIS A 22 3.97 -20.74 2.45
C HIS A 22 3.88 -19.66 3.55
N LYS A 23 4.74 -19.70 4.58
CA LYS A 23 4.82 -18.62 5.60
C LYS A 23 5.20 -17.25 5.03
N LEU A 24 5.77 -17.20 3.85
CA LEU A 24 6.08 -15.97 3.12
C LEU A 24 5.01 -15.63 2.08
N ASN A 25 3.86 -16.33 2.06
CA ASN A 25 2.81 -16.24 1.05
C ASN A 25 3.35 -16.55 -0.36
N ILE A 26 4.20 -17.58 -0.47
CA ILE A 26 4.76 -18.07 -1.72
C ILE A 26 4.26 -19.51 -1.90
N ASP A 27 3.19 -19.69 -2.66
CA ASP A 27 2.53 -20.97 -2.87
C ASP A 27 2.80 -21.54 -4.26
N THR A 28 3.08 -20.69 -5.23
CA THR A 28 3.36 -21.03 -6.62
C THR A 28 4.76 -20.57 -7.05
N VAL A 29 5.24 -21.11 -8.17
CA VAL A 29 6.48 -20.63 -8.80
C VAL A 29 6.34 -19.19 -9.24
N GLY A 30 5.15 -18.76 -9.69
CA GLY A 30 4.85 -17.39 -10.02
C GLY A 30 4.97 -16.45 -8.83
N ASP A 31 4.50 -16.84 -7.63
CA ASP A 31 4.67 -16.06 -6.41
C ASP A 31 6.15 -15.90 -6.05
N LEU A 32 6.94 -16.97 -6.24
CA LEU A 32 8.38 -16.91 -6.01
C LEU A 32 9.07 -15.92 -6.95
N LEU A 33 8.76 -15.96 -8.25
CA LEU A 33 9.34 -15.06 -9.25
C LEU A 33 8.82 -13.64 -9.17
N LYS A 34 7.67 -13.40 -8.54
CA LYS A 34 7.14 -12.07 -8.19
C LYS A 34 7.58 -11.61 -6.80
N ARG A 35 8.31 -12.44 -6.05
CA ARG A 35 8.88 -12.04 -4.76
C ARG A 35 10.13 -11.20 -4.96
N PHE A 36 9.96 -9.90 -5.21
CA PHE A 36 11.07 -9.01 -5.49
C PHE A 36 11.99 -8.79 -4.29
N PRO A 37 13.31 -8.62 -4.52
CA PRO A 37 14.26 -8.27 -3.48
C PRO A 37 13.91 -6.91 -2.86
N ARG A 38 14.08 -6.80 -1.54
CA ARG A 38 13.90 -5.52 -0.84
C ARG A 38 15.07 -4.56 -1.06
N THR A 39 16.28 -5.10 -1.30
CA THR A 39 17.49 -4.31 -1.54
C THR A 39 18.52 -5.17 -2.28
N TYR A 40 19.61 -4.55 -2.69
CA TYR A 40 20.74 -5.21 -3.36
C TYR A 40 22.03 -4.88 -2.65
N GLU A 41 22.88 -5.88 -2.45
CA GLU A 41 24.24 -5.71 -1.96
C GLU A 41 25.19 -5.71 -3.17
N SER A 42 26.10 -4.76 -3.24
CA SER A 42 27.22 -4.76 -4.19
C SER A 42 28.53 -5.00 -3.44
N TYR A 43 29.32 -5.93 -3.94
CA TYR A 43 30.64 -6.22 -3.42
C TYR A 43 31.68 -5.59 -4.33
N LYS A 44 32.66 -4.90 -3.74
CA LYS A 44 33.78 -4.32 -4.48
C LYS A 44 34.96 -5.28 -4.43
N GLU A 45 35.89 -5.14 -5.36
CA GLU A 45 37.15 -5.88 -5.31
C GLU A 45 37.79 -5.77 -3.93
N PRO A 46 38.49 -6.85 -3.47
CA PRO A 46 39.18 -6.81 -2.20
C PRO A 46 40.26 -5.70 -2.17
N VAL A 47 40.30 -4.98 -1.09
CA VAL A 47 41.25 -3.88 -0.86
C VAL A 47 42.28 -4.29 0.19
N SER A 48 43.37 -3.47 0.37
CA SER A 48 44.33 -3.64 1.43
C SER A 48 43.67 -3.45 2.80
N LEU A 49 44.31 -3.99 3.85
CA LEU A 49 43.79 -3.82 5.21
C LEU A 49 43.79 -2.34 5.63
N ASN A 50 44.77 -1.56 5.19
CA ASN A 50 44.87 -0.13 5.45
C ASN A 50 43.71 0.66 4.80
N ASP A 51 43.39 0.38 3.54
CA ASP A 51 42.26 1.02 2.86
C ASP A 51 40.91 0.63 3.49
N ALA A 52 40.79 -0.63 3.93
CA ALA A 52 39.59 -1.15 4.56
C ALA A 52 39.26 -0.45 5.89
N CYS A 53 40.23 0.09 6.61
CA CYS A 53 40.03 0.84 7.86
C CYS A 53 39.21 2.12 7.67
N HIS A 54 39.23 2.70 6.47
CA HIS A 54 38.55 3.94 6.12
C HIS A 54 37.18 3.70 5.51
N MET A 55 36.75 2.43 5.36
CA MET A 55 35.49 2.05 4.74
C MET A 55 34.47 1.53 5.79
N GLU A 56 33.21 1.75 5.55
CA GLU A 56 32.15 1.21 6.42
C GLU A 56 32.16 -0.33 6.43
N LYS A 57 32.36 -0.94 5.25
CA LYS A 57 32.57 -2.37 5.04
C LYS A 57 33.43 -2.59 3.80
N ALA A 58 34.40 -3.49 3.91
CA ALA A 58 35.24 -3.88 2.80
C ALA A 58 35.53 -5.38 2.81
N GLY A 59 35.92 -5.91 1.65
CA GLY A 59 36.51 -7.23 1.52
C GLY A 59 38.06 -7.14 1.65
N VAL A 60 38.64 -7.90 2.54
CA VAL A 60 40.08 -8.04 2.67
C VAL A 60 40.48 -9.49 2.37
N GLU A 61 41.23 -9.70 1.31
CA GLU A 61 41.77 -11.02 0.99
C GLU A 61 42.98 -11.30 1.87
N ALA A 62 42.90 -12.40 2.63
CA ALA A 62 43.94 -12.72 3.62
C ALA A 62 44.11 -14.23 3.80
N VAL A 63 45.30 -14.59 4.30
CA VAL A 63 45.66 -15.94 4.66
C VAL A 63 45.60 -16.11 6.19
N ILE A 64 45.01 -17.20 6.66
CA ILE A 64 45.00 -17.52 8.09
C ILE A 64 46.41 -17.80 8.54
N ALA A 65 46.92 -16.99 9.49
CA ALA A 65 48.31 -17.07 9.99
C ALA A 65 48.44 -17.96 11.24
N THR A 66 47.41 -18.00 12.08
CA THR A 66 47.46 -18.76 13.35
C THR A 66 46.29 -19.73 13.47
N GLU A 67 46.45 -20.76 14.29
CA GLU A 67 45.34 -21.65 14.65
C GLU A 67 44.22 -20.88 15.36
N ALA A 68 42.96 -21.29 15.06
CA ALA A 68 41.79 -20.70 15.70
C ALA A 68 41.66 -21.20 17.15
N VAL A 69 41.73 -20.29 18.10
CA VAL A 69 41.58 -20.55 19.53
C VAL A 69 40.12 -20.32 19.93
N LEU A 70 39.51 -21.32 20.56
CA LEU A 70 38.16 -21.22 21.10
C LEU A 70 38.18 -20.78 22.56
N THR A 71 37.62 -19.63 22.86
CA THR A 71 37.48 -19.11 24.22
C THR A 71 35.98 -19.01 24.57
N ARG A 72 35.65 -19.15 25.86
CA ARG A 72 34.30 -18.98 26.40
C ARG A 72 34.27 -17.80 27.34
N VAL A 73 33.50 -16.78 27.05
CA VAL A 73 33.36 -15.57 27.86
C VAL A 73 31.89 -15.25 28.07
N LYS A 74 31.45 -15.20 29.32
CA LYS A 74 30.06 -14.82 29.68
C LYS A 74 28.98 -15.51 28.83
N GLY A 75 29.11 -16.84 28.58
CA GLY A 75 28.12 -17.62 27.82
C GLY A 75 28.33 -17.60 26.30
N TYR A 76 29.18 -16.76 25.74
CA TYR A 76 29.52 -16.74 24.32
C TYR A 76 30.73 -17.61 24.03
N GLN A 77 30.70 -18.31 22.90
CA GLN A 77 31.82 -19.03 22.33
C GLN A 77 32.49 -18.14 21.27
N ILE A 78 33.76 -17.82 21.43
CA ILE A 78 34.48 -16.93 20.56
C ILE A 78 35.66 -17.69 19.94
N LEU A 79 35.65 -17.82 18.60
CA LEU A 79 36.85 -18.25 17.85
C LEU A 79 37.67 -17.01 17.52
N ARG A 80 38.97 -17.02 17.90
CA ARG A 80 39.91 -15.94 17.63
C ARG A 80 41.11 -16.52 16.89
N PHE A 81 41.52 -15.87 15.81
CA PHE A 81 42.73 -16.18 15.04
C PHE A 81 43.28 -14.91 14.40
N THR A 82 44.52 -14.97 13.92
CA THR A 82 45.16 -13.90 13.17
C THR A 82 45.17 -14.28 11.69
N ALA A 83 44.83 -13.34 10.83
CA ALA A 83 45.00 -13.43 9.39
C ALA A 83 45.99 -12.35 8.93
N LYS A 84 46.64 -12.56 7.80
CA LYS A 84 47.52 -11.60 7.13
C LYS A 84 46.99 -11.32 5.75
N ASP A 85 46.90 -10.03 5.39
CA ASP A 85 46.50 -9.63 4.07
C ASP A 85 47.57 -9.90 3.00
N LYS A 86 47.39 -9.44 1.78
CA LYS A 86 48.34 -9.63 0.68
C LYS A 86 49.67 -8.89 0.91
N GLU A 87 49.68 -7.80 1.70
CA GLU A 87 50.81 -6.99 2.04
C GLU A 87 51.58 -7.55 3.26
N GLY A 88 50.98 -8.55 3.92
CA GLY A 88 51.54 -9.18 5.12
C GLY A 88 51.09 -8.57 6.43
N ASP A 89 50.19 -7.57 6.39
CA ASP A 89 49.67 -6.87 7.53
C ASP A 89 48.72 -7.76 8.36
N PRO A 90 48.99 -7.93 9.67
CA PRO A 90 48.22 -8.81 10.51
C PRO A 90 46.93 -8.13 11.05
N PHE A 91 45.85 -8.87 11.11
CA PHE A 91 44.63 -8.46 11.82
C PHE A 91 44.01 -9.64 12.56
N VAL A 92 43.26 -9.34 13.60
CA VAL A 92 42.57 -10.33 14.41
C VAL A 92 41.12 -10.55 13.86
N VAL A 93 40.75 -11.80 13.69
CA VAL A 93 39.35 -12.16 13.36
C VAL A 93 38.69 -12.81 14.55
N ARG A 94 37.51 -12.33 14.93
CA ARG A 94 36.67 -12.93 15.97
C ARG A 94 35.36 -13.39 15.40
N ILE A 95 34.99 -14.65 15.66
CA ILE A 95 33.71 -15.24 15.22
C ILE A 95 33.00 -15.74 16.45
N PHE A 96 31.72 -15.32 16.59
CA PHE A 96 30.89 -15.62 17.75
C PHE A 96 29.96 -16.78 17.50
N ASN A 97 29.81 -17.70 18.47
CA ASN A 97 28.85 -18.79 18.50
C ASN A 97 28.89 -19.76 17.30
N MET A 98 30.02 -19.90 16.62
CA MET A 98 30.23 -20.82 15.50
C MET A 98 31.47 -21.72 15.74
N PRO A 99 31.48 -22.55 16.79
CA PRO A 99 32.68 -23.39 17.13
C PRO A 99 32.98 -24.42 16.05
N TYR A 100 32.00 -24.83 15.26
CA TYR A 100 32.16 -25.79 14.16
C TYR A 100 33.10 -25.31 13.06
N LEU A 101 33.26 -23.99 12.88
CA LEU A 101 34.20 -23.41 11.93
C LEU A 101 35.67 -23.67 12.27
N LYS A 102 36.00 -24.04 13.52
CA LYS A 102 37.37 -24.34 13.92
C LYS A 102 38.03 -25.37 13.00
N LYS A 103 37.27 -26.34 12.52
CA LYS A 103 37.79 -27.40 11.64
C LYS A 103 38.14 -26.92 10.23
N THR A 104 37.57 -25.81 9.79
CA THR A 104 37.77 -25.23 8.43
C THR A 104 38.77 -24.07 8.44
N LEU A 105 39.02 -23.47 9.62
CA LEU A 105 39.92 -22.35 9.81
C LEU A 105 41.35 -22.88 10.06
N ILE A 106 41.97 -23.42 9.02
CA ILE A 106 43.32 -24.00 9.08
C ILE A 106 44.34 -22.96 8.63
N PRO A 107 45.48 -22.78 9.34
CA PRO A 107 46.57 -21.92 8.89
C PRO A 107 47.02 -22.26 7.46
N GLY A 108 47.26 -21.22 6.66
CA GLY A 108 47.57 -21.35 5.22
C GLY A 108 46.34 -21.25 4.29
N ASN A 109 45.11 -21.43 4.80
CA ASN A 109 43.91 -21.24 3.99
C ASN A 109 43.69 -19.77 3.68
N ARG A 110 43.25 -19.50 2.44
CA ARG A 110 42.98 -18.15 1.93
C ARG A 110 41.46 -17.91 1.87
N TYR A 111 41.07 -16.74 2.40
CA TYR A 111 39.67 -16.27 2.37
C TYR A 111 39.61 -14.77 2.08
N VAL A 112 38.46 -14.29 1.58
CA VAL A 112 38.11 -12.87 1.63
C VAL A 112 37.19 -12.67 2.84
N PHE A 113 37.65 -11.84 3.77
CA PHE A 113 36.93 -11.44 4.97
C PHE A 113 36.19 -10.15 4.66
N TYR A 114 34.87 -10.20 4.62
CA TYR A 114 34.02 -9.04 4.31
C TYR A 114 33.34 -8.53 5.58
N GLY A 115 33.65 -7.32 5.95
CA GLY A 115 33.13 -6.70 7.16
C GLY A 115 33.75 -5.33 7.44
N ARG A 116 33.51 -4.83 8.63
CA ARG A 116 34.13 -3.58 9.12
C ARG A 116 35.43 -3.92 9.81
N VAL A 117 36.47 -3.16 9.48
CA VAL A 117 37.75 -3.19 10.21
C VAL A 117 37.66 -2.21 11.37
N LEU A 118 38.05 -2.64 12.55
CA LEU A 118 38.03 -1.86 13.79
C LEU A 118 39.46 -1.78 14.33
N THR A 119 39.84 -0.65 14.86
CA THR A 119 41.10 -0.51 15.64
C THR A 119 40.77 -0.68 17.12
N VAL A 120 41.33 -1.71 17.74
CA VAL A 120 41.13 -2.02 19.16
C VAL A 120 42.48 -2.20 19.81
N ALA A 121 42.82 -1.35 20.78
CA ALA A 121 44.11 -1.40 21.50
C ALA A 121 45.33 -1.56 20.55
N ASP A 122 45.42 -0.68 19.57
CA ASP A 122 46.48 -0.62 18.53
C ASP A 122 46.58 -1.84 17.59
N HIS A 123 45.56 -2.70 17.58
CA HIS A 123 45.45 -3.82 16.64
C HIS A 123 44.24 -3.69 15.74
N LEU A 124 44.41 -4.05 14.49
CA LEU A 124 43.29 -4.14 13.54
C LEU A 124 42.51 -5.43 13.76
N GLN A 125 41.19 -5.34 13.74
CA GLN A 125 40.30 -6.44 14.08
C GLN A 125 39.04 -6.43 13.21
N MET A 126 38.57 -7.61 12.83
CA MET A 126 37.26 -7.82 12.26
C MET A 126 36.39 -8.70 13.15
N ASP A 127 35.19 -8.22 13.49
CA ASP A 127 34.20 -8.96 14.27
C ASP A 127 33.14 -9.53 13.38
N GLN A 128 32.94 -10.85 13.47
CA GLN A 128 31.93 -11.60 12.71
C GLN A 128 31.96 -11.29 11.20
N PRO A 129 33.09 -11.25 10.48
CA PRO A 129 33.12 -11.00 9.06
C PRO A 129 32.40 -12.14 8.31
N LYS A 130 31.76 -11.84 7.19
CA LYS A 130 31.39 -12.86 6.23
C LYS A 130 32.65 -13.38 5.56
N MET A 131 32.80 -14.69 5.46
CA MET A 131 33.99 -15.34 4.89
C MET A 131 33.64 -16.01 3.57
N TYR A 132 34.40 -15.71 2.55
CA TYR A 132 34.21 -16.25 1.22
C TYR A 132 35.53 -16.84 0.70
N LYS A 133 35.43 -17.89 -0.12
CA LYS A 133 36.57 -18.30 -0.95
C LYS A 133 36.84 -17.22 -2.00
N PRO A 134 38.09 -16.95 -2.39
CA PRO A 134 38.42 -15.90 -3.37
C PRO A 134 37.63 -15.99 -4.66
N ASP A 135 37.53 -17.17 -5.26
CA ASP A 135 36.79 -17.39 -6.51
C ASP A 135 35.29 -17.00 -6.37
N LYS A 136 34.68 -17.46 -5.25
CA LYS A 136 33.28 -17.12 -4.97
C LYS A 136 33.09 -15.63 -4.74
N TYR A 137 34.03 -14.97 -4.07
CA TYR A 137 33.95 -13.53 -3.83
C TYR A 137 34.10 -12.75 -5.16
N ALA A 138 35.03 -13.15 -6.03
CA ALA A 138 35.22 -12.56 -7.35
C ALA A 138 33.97 -12.68 -8.26
N GLU A 139 33.19 -13.75 -8.12
CA GLU A 139 31.88 -13.83 -8.78
C GLU A 139 30.88 -12.82 -8.23
N MET A 140 30.93 -12.54 -6.92
CA MET A 140 30.04 -11.61 -6.26
C MET A 140 30.33 -10.13 -6.59
N THR A 141 31.57 -9.79 -7.01
CA THR A 141 31.93 -8.43 -7.41
C THR A 141 31.43 -8.07 -8.81
N LYS A 142 31.00 -9.05 -9.61
CA LYS A 142 30.56 -8.83 -10.99
C LYS A 142 29.16 -8.26 -11.14
N GLY A 143 28.41 -8.14 -10.04
CA GLY A 143 27.01 -7.71 -10.12
C GLY A 143 26.40 -7.31 -8.77
N PHE A 144 25.10 -7.23 -8.75
CA PHE A 144 24.32 -6.88 -7.56
C PHE A 144 23.63 -8.12 -6.99
N ILE A 145 23.85 -8.40 -5.72
CA ILE A 145 23.28 -9.57 -5.06
C ILE A 145 21.93 -9.19 -4.45
N PRO A 146 20.84 -9.81 -4.89
CA PRO A 146 19.51 -9.52 -4.34
C PRO A 146 19.39 -10.00 -2.89
N VAL A 147 18.77 -9.17 -2.06
CA VAL A 147 18.47 -9.46 -0.65
C VAL A 147 16.96 -9.54 -0.47
N TYR A 148 16.46 -10.73 -0.15
CA TYR A 148 15.03 -11.00 0.07
C TYR A 148 14.64 -10.87 1.54
N SER A 149 13.35 -10.65 1.79
CA SER A 149 12.79 -10.81 3.12
C SER A 149 12.72 -12.30 3.46
N CYS A 150 13.48 -12.71 4.46
CA CYS A 150 13.62 -14.08 4.89
C CYS A 150 12.76 -14.39 6.13
N THR A 151 12.52 -15.68 6.40
CA THR A 151 11.94 -16.17 7.65
C THR A 151 12.90 -17.13 8.34
N LYS A 152 12.67 -17.42 9.62
CA LYS A 152 13.52 -18.37 10.38
C LYS A 152 13.52 -19.74 9.67
N GLY A 153 14.71 -20.18 9.27
CA GLY A 153 14.91 -21.47 8.56
C GLY A 153 14.99 -21.36 7.04
N LEU A 154 14.69 -20.20 6.44
CA LEU A 154 14.83 -19.94 4.99
C LEU A 154 15.83 -18.81 4.77
N SER A 155 17.01 -19.13 4.26
CA SER A 155 18.08 -18.15 4.02
C SER A 155 17.93 -17.45 2.68
N ASN A 156 18.56 -16.28 2.53
CA ASN A 156 18.64 -15.54 1.27
C ASN A 156 19.20 -16.40 0.12
N ASP A 157 20.26 -17.16 0.38
CA ASP A 157 20.88 -18.04 -0.63
C ASP A 157 19.92 -19.16 -1.05
N THR A 158 19.08 -19.64 -0.13
CA THR A 158 18.07 -20.65 -0.45
C THR A 158 17.01 -20.08 -1.38
N ILE A 159 16.52 -18.85 -1.11
CA ILE A 159 15.55 -18.19 -1.98
C ILE A 159 16.16 -17.96 -3.36
N ARG A 160 17.38 -17.40 -3.44
CA ARG A 160 18.10 -17.19 -4.70
C ARG A 160 18.24 -18.46 -5.53
N LYS A 161 18.61 -19.57 -4.87
CA LYS A 161 18.70 -20.89 -5.52
C LYS A 161 17.39 -21.29 -6.17
N TYR A 162 16.28 -21.18 -5.44
CA TYR A 162 14.97 -21.59 -5.96
C TYR A 162 14.42 -20.62 -7.00
N VAL A 163 14.71 -19.33 -6.91
CA VAL A 163 14.43 -18.36 -7.98
C VAL A 163 15.12 -18.78 -9.29
N ALA A 164 16.41 -19.14 -9.23
CA ALA A 164 17.14 -19.60 -10.42
C ALA A 164 16.55 -20.90 -11.01
N ILE A 165 16.13 -21.84 -10.14
CA ILE A 165 15.45 -23.07 -10.60
C ILE A 165 14.09 -22.73 -11.20
N GLY A 166 13.32 -21.84 -10.55
CA GLY A 166 12.01 -21.39 -11.03
C GLY A 166 12.09 -20.81 -12.43
N PHE A 167 13.04 -19.90 -12.71
CA PHE A 167 13.25 -19.40 -14.07
C PHE A 167 13.53 -20.49 -15.08
N LYS A 168 14.43 -21.43 -14.73
CA LYS A 168 14.79 -22.53 -15.65
C LYS A 168 13.59 -23.40 -16.02
N GLU A 169 12.69 -23.65 -15.09
CA GLU A 169 11.55 -24.56 -15.28
C GLU A 169 10.32 -23.86 -15.93
N THR A 170 10.19 -22.52 -15.81
CA THR A 170 9.01 -21.79 -16.27
C THR A 170 9.27 -20.80 -17.40
N GLU A 171 10.51 -20.65 -17.84
CA GLU A 171 10.90 -19.65 -18.86
C GLU A 171 10.01 -19.63 -20.11
N GLN A 172 9.67 -20.81 -20.64
CA GLN A 172 8.85 -20.94 -21.85
C GLN A 172 7.37 -20.62 -21.63
N SER A 173 6.92 -20.52 -20.39
CA SER A 173 5.52 -20.26 -20.01
C SER A 173 5.28 -18.82 -19.54
N ILE A 174 6.32 -18.01 -19.51
CA ILE A 174 6.22 -16.59 -19.10
C ILE A 174 5.82 -15.75 -20.31
N PHE A 175 4.60 -15.25 -20.29
CA PHE A 175 4.09 -14.36 -21.32
C PHE A 175 4.08 -12.92 -20.82
N ASP A 176 4.31 -11.98 -21.74
CA ASP A 176 4.22 -10.56 -21.41
C ASP A 176 2.75 -10.13 -21.32
N PRO A 177 2.31 -9.55 -20.19
CA PRO A 177 0.94 -9.07 -20.07
C PRO A 177 0.69 -7.73 -20.79
N LEU A 178 1.76 -7.02 -21.20
CA LEU A 178 1.63 -5.76 -21.91
C LEU A 178 1.78 -5.98 -23.43
N PRO A 179 1.01 -5.28 -24.26
CA PRO A 179 1.16 -5.38 -25.72
C PRO A 179 2.47 -4.78 -26.21
N ASP A 180 3.04 -5.36 -27.28
CA ASP A 180 4.34 -4.94 -27.86
C ASP A 180 4.37 -3.45 -28.20
N THR A 181 3.29 -2.89 -28.73
CA THR A 181 3.16 -1.47 -29.04
C THR A 181 3.36 -0.56 -27.83
N LEU A 182 3.02 -1.04 -26.64
CA LEU A 182 3.23 -0.31 -25.39
C LEU A 182 4.67 -0.45 -24.91
N LEU A 183 5.25 -1.63 -25.05
CA LEU A 183 6.65 -1.89 -24.70
C LEU A 183 7.58 -0.99 -25.53
N GLU A 184 7.40 -0.95 -26.86
CA GLU A 184 8.15 -0.09 -27.76
C GLU A 184 7.98 1.39 -27.43
N LYS A 185 6.73 1.86 -27.25
CA LYS A 185 6.43 3.26 -26.94
C LYS A 185 7.07 3.76 -25.66
N ARG A 186 7.25 2.87 -24.66
CA ARG A 186 7.77 3.19 -23.33
C ARG A 186 9.23 2.81 -23.14
N ASP A 187 9.84 2.18 -24.13
CA ASP A 187 11.18 1.61 -24.05
C ASP A 187 11.32 0.66 -22.82
N PHE A 188 10.37 -0.25 -22.69
CA PHE A 188 10.37 -1.25 -21.63
C PHE A 188 10.98 -2.56 -22.12
N PRO A 189 11.78 -3.25 -21.29
CA PRO A 189 12.18 -4.62 -21.55
C PRO A 189 10.96 -5.55 -21.49
N ASP A 190 11.02 -6.73 -22.11
CA ASP A 190 9.98 -7.74 -21.98
C ASP A 190 9.84 -8.26 -20.53
N TYR A 191 8.76 -8.99 -20.24
CA TYR A 191 8.46 -9.41 -18.87
C TYR A 191 9.47 -10.40 -18.31
N LEU A 192 9.94 -11.35 -19.11
CA LEU A 192 10.95 -12.32 -18.68
C LEU A 192 12.29 -11.64 -18.40
N GLU A 193 12.74 -10.75 -19.29
CA GLU A 193 13.95 -9.94 -19.11
C GLU A 193 13.82 -9.06 -17.85
N THR A 194 12.65 -8.44 -17.66
CA THR A 194 12.35 -7.63 -16.48
C THR A 194 12.51 -8.43 -15.19
N LEU A 195 11.88 -9.60 -15.11
CA LEU A 195 11.95 -10.45 -13.92
C LEU A 195 13.40 -10.93 -13.69
N ARG A 196 14.10 -11.37 -14.72
CA ARG A 196 15.51 -11.75 -14.62
C ARG A 196 16.38 -10.63 -14.10
N THR A 197 16.22 -9.44 -14.65
CA THR A 197 16.99 -8.25 -14.24
C THR A 197 16.71 -7.87 -12.79
N ILE A 198 15.46 -7.95 -12.33
CA ILE A 198 15.16 -7.69 -10.91
C ILE A 198 15.82 -8.71 -9.99
N HIS A 199 15.89 -9.98 -10.38
CA HIS A 199 16.48 -11.02 -9.55
C HIS A 199 18.00 -11.14 -9.68
N ASN A 200 18.59 -10.67 -10.79
CA ASN A 200 20.02 -10.71 -11.05
C ASN A 200 20.45 -9.54 -11.93
N PRO A 201 20.46 -8.30 -11.40
CA PRO A 201 20.78 -7.12 -12.20
C PRO A 201 22.26 -7.05 -12.57
N GLU A 202 22.54 -6.81 -13.84
CA GLU A 202 23.90 -6.62 -14.37
C GLU A 202 24.39 -5.18 -14.13
N SER A 203 23.47 -4.22 -14.11
CA SER A 203 23.77 -2.81 -13.87
C SER A 203 22.64 -2.11 -13.12
N MET A 204 22.95 -0.96 -12.49
CA MET A 204 21.93 -0.13 -11.84
C MET A 204 20.97 0.48 -12.85
N GLU A 205 21.42 0.74 -14.06
CA GLU A 205 20.58 1.27 -15.13
C GLU A 205 19.53 0.24 -15.59
N ALA A 206 19.99 -1.00 -15.86
CA ALA A 206 19.08 -2.11 -16.18
C ALA A 206 18.08 -2.36 -15.07
N LEU A 207 18.53 -2.36 -13.81
CA LEU A 207 17.65 -2.50 -12.65
C LEU A 207 16.61 -1.37 -12.56
N TYR A 208 17.01 -0.13 -12.85
CA TYR A 208 16.10 1.00 -12.85
C TYR A 208 15.01 0.85 -13.94
N ARG A 209 15.39 0.46 -15.15
CA ARG A 209 14.45 0.21 -16.26
C ARG A 209 13.45 -0.91 -15.90
N ALA A 210 13.95 -2.01 -15.36
CA ALA A 210 13.11 -3.11 -14.90
C ALA A 210 12.12 -2.70 -13.81
N LYS A 211 12.58 -1.98 -12.78
CA LYS A 211 11.71 -1.44 -11.72
C LYS A 211 10.67 -0.46 -12.25
N LYS A 212 11.07 0.41 -13.18
CA LYS A 212 10.15 1.37 -13.83
C LYS A 212 9.02 0.64 -14.56
N ARG A 213 9.34 -0.46 -15.25
CA ARG A 213 8.32 -1.29 -15.90
C ARG A 213 7.36 -1.93 -14.90
N ILE A 214 7.87 -2.56 -13.84
CA ILE A 214 7.00 -3.19 -12.83
C ILE A 214 6.08 -2.15 -12.18
N SER A 215 6.63 -0.99 -11.78
CA SER A 215 5.82 0.08 -11.20
C SER A 215 4.73 0.58 -12.16
N TYR A 216 5.05 0.69 -13.45
CA TYR A 216 4.07 1.06 -14.47
C TYR A 216 2.96 0.01 -14.58
N GLU A 217 3.31 -1.26 -14.60
CA GLU A 217 2.37 -2.38 -14.70
C GLU A 217 1.44 -2.44 -13.48
N GLU A 218 2.00 -2.37 -12.26
CA GLU A 218 1.20 -2.34 -11.02
C GLU A 218 0.24 -1.16 -11.00
N PHE A 219 0.69 0.03 -11.44
CA PHE A 219 -0.15 1.21 -11.48
C PHE A 219 -1.23 1.12 -12.56
N LEU A 220 -0.91 0.51 -13.69
CA LEU A 220 -1.87 0.24 -14.76
C LEU A 220 -2.99 -0.68 -14.28
N TYR A 221 -2.66 -1.79 -13.62
CA TYR A 221 -3.66 -2.70 -13.04
C TYR A 221 -4.52 -2.01 -11.98
N PHE A 222 -3.91 -1.19 -11.14
CA PHE A 222 -4.63 -0.39 -10.16
C PHE A 222 -5.66 0.54 -10.85
N LEU A 223 -5.24 1.27 -11.88
CA LEU A 223 -6.12 2.16 -12.64
C LEU A 223 -7.25 1.39 -13.35
N PHE A 224 -6.95 0.23 -13.92
CA PHE A 224 -7.99 -0.62 -14.50
C PHE A 224 -9.01 -1.07 -13.46
N SER A 225 -8.57 -1.51 -12.30
CA SER A 225 -9.46 -1.93 -11.20
C SER A 225 -10.35 -0.78 -10.74
N VAL A 226 -9.79 0.41 -10.58
CA VAL A 226 -10.55 1.63 -10.23
C VAL A 226 -11.59 1.93 -11.31
N LYS A 227 -11.19 1.90 -12.60
CA LYS A 227 -12.09 2.19 -13.71
C LYS A 227 -13.19 1.14 -13.86
N GLN A 228 -12.88 -0.13 -13.65
CA GLN A 228 -13.86 -1.21 -13.69
C GLN A 228 -14.89 -1.05 -12.57
N ASN A 229 -14.46 -0.73 -11.36
CA ASN A 229 -15.36 -0.45 -10.23
C ASN A 229 -16.22 0.79 -10.48
N GLN A 230 -15.69 1.84 -11.13
CA GLN A 230 -16.48 2.99 -11.53
C GLN A 230 -17.56 2.62 -12.55
N ASN A 231 -17.27 1.73 -13.50
CA ASN A 231 -18.25 1.27 -14.50
C ASN A 231 -19.38 0.45 -13.87
N HIS A 232 -19.12 -0.31 -12.80
CA HIS A 232 -20.17 -1.00 -12.05
C HIS A 232 -21.13 -0.03 -11.33
N THR A 233 -20.63 1.13 -10.92
CA THR A 233 -21.42 2.19 -10.28
C THR A 233 -22.26 2.98 -11.33
N LEU A 234 -22.02 2.79 -12.62
CA LEU A 234 -22.75 3.44 -13.72
C LEU A 234 -24.04 2.71 -14.15
N ILE A 235 -24.54 1.77 -13.35
CA ILE A 235 -25.83 1.13 -13.63
C ILE A 235 -26.91 2.22 -13.57
N LYS A 236 -27.44 2.57 -14.74
CA LYS A 236 -28.56 3.48 -14.82
C LYS A 236 -29.80 2.79 -14.26
N THR A 237 -30.34 3.28 -13.17
CA THR A 237 -31.62 2.85 -12.66
C THR A 237 -32.57 4.03 -12.64
N GLU A 238 -33.73 3.89 -13.28
CA GLU A 238 -34.79 4.91 -13.21
C GLU A 238 -35.18 5.26 -11.76
N LYS A 239 -34.94 4.33 -10.82
CA LYS A 239 -35.21 4.53 -9.38
C LYS A 239 -34.32 5.59 -8.73
N ASN A 240 -33.13 5.83 -9.26
CA ASN A 240 -32.15 6.79 -8.71
C ASN A 240 -32.22 8.14 -9.45
N ARG A 241 -32.93 8.23 -10.52
CA ARG A 241 -33.06 9.48 -11.26
C ARG A 241 -33.96 10.46 -10.52
N PHE A 242 -33.40 11.64 -10.26
CA PHE A 242 -34.16 12.76 -9.75
C PHE A 242 -34.80 13.52 -10.94
N ILE A 243 -35.92 14.16 -10.67
CA ILE A 243 -36.59 15.08 -11.58
C ILE A 243 -36.24 16.51 -11.17
N GLU A 244 -36.09 17.39 -12.14
CA GLU A 244 -35.81 18.80 -11.88
C GLU A 244 -36.84 19.39 -10.91
N CYS A 245 -36.35 20.11 -9.90
CA CYS A 245 -37.16 20.70 -8.86
C CYS A 245 -37.19 22.23 -9.00
N ALA A 246 -38.35 22.80 -9.25
CA ALA A 246 -38.51 24.26 -9.33
C ALA A 246 -38.08 24.99 -8.02
N GLN A 247 -38.14 24.30 -6.87
CA GLN A 247 -37.77 24.91 -5.59
C GLN A 247 -36.25 25.16 -5.46
N THR A 248 -35.41 24.34 -6.10
CA THR A 248 -33.97 24.58 -6.11
C THR A 248 -33.60 25.90 -6.78
N LYS A 249 -34.30 26.18 -7.92
CA LYS A 249 -34.13 27.45 -8.63
C LYS A 249 -34.67 28.62 -7.85
N ARG A 250 -35.87 28.51 -7.29
CA ARG A 250 -36.45 29.57 -6.43
C ARG A 250 -35.62 29.87 -5.24
N PHE A 251 -35.09 28.87 -4.57
CA PHE A 251 -34.20 29.02 -3.44
C PHE A 251 -32.90 29.72 -3.85
N THR A 252 -32.30 29.35 -4.96
CA THR A 252 -31.07 30.00 -5.46
C THR A 252 -31.31 31.49 -5.80
N GLU A 253 -32.46 31.83 -6.36
CA GLU A 253 -32.87 33.20 -6.71
C GLU A 253 -33.20 34.03 -5.48
N ALA A 254 -33.65 33.41 -4.39
CA ALA A 254 -33.99 34.09 -3.12
C ALA A 254 -32.79 34.33 -2.21
N LEU A 255 -31.63 33.79 -2.49
CA LEU A 255 -30.42 33.97 -1.69
C LEU A 255 -29.98 35.47 -1.70
N PRO A 256 -29.47 36.00 -0.59
CA PRO A 256 -29.01 37.41 -0.50
C PRO A 256 -27.70 37.64 -1.26
N PHE A 257 -27.17 36.63 -1.94
CA PHE A 257 -25.95 36.68 -2.74
C PHE A 257 -26.09 35.79 -3.97
N GLU A 258 -25.33 36.07 -5.00
CA GLU A 258 -25.22 35.19 -6.15
C GLU A 258 -24.18 34.11 -5.93
N LEU A 259 -24.45 32.89 -6.44
CA LEU A 259 -23.46 31.84 -6.52
C LEU A 259 -22.30 32.28 -7.43
N THR A 260 -21.08 32.04 -7.01
CA THR A 260 -19.88 32.30 -7.81
C THR A 260 -19.89 31.46 -9.09
N PRO A 261 -19.14 31.86 -10.14
CA PRO A 261 -19.05 31.06 -11.36
C PRO A 261 -18.61 29.59 -11.11
N SER A 262 -17.68 29.38 -10.17
CA SER A 262 -17.22 28.05 -9.77
C SER A 262 -18.31 27.24 -9.08
N GLN A 263 -19.10 27.85 -8.20
CA GLN A 263 -20.24 27.22 -7.55
C GLN A 263 -21.37 26.90 -8.56
N LYS A 264 -21.67 27.81 -9.49
CA LYS A 264 -22.66 27.58 -10.57
C LYS A 264 -22.23 26.38 -11.42
N LYS A 265 -20.93 26.30 -11.78
CA LYS A 265 -20.38 25.17 -12.53
C LYS A 265 -20.48 23.84 -11.75
N ALA A 266 -20.04 23.84 -10.49
CA ALA A 266 -20.08 22.64 -9.63
C ALA A 266 -21.54 22.17 -9.41
N TRP A 267 -22.47 23.11 -9.19
CA TRP A 267 -23.89 22.80 -9.07
C TRP A 267 -24.44 22.15 -10.34
N ALA A 268 -24.19 22.73 -11.51
CA ALA A 268 -24.64 22.18 -12.79
C ALA A 268 -24.13 20.75 -13.03
N GLU A 269 -22.92 20.46 -12.60
CA GLU A 269 -22.36 19.11 -12.70
C GLU A 269 -23.03 18.12 -11.73
N ILE A 270 -23.27 18.53 -10.47
CA ILE A 270 -23.99 17.73 -9.47
C ILE A 270 -25.42 17.47 -9.94
N GLU A 271 -26.12 18.52 -10.36
CA GLU A 271 -27.51 18.45 -10.86
C GLU A 271 -27.61 17.54 -12.09
N GLY A 272 -26.67 17.66 -13.03
CA GLY A 272 -26.59 16.77 -14.20
C GLY A 272 -26.44 15.30 -13.83
N ASP A 273 -25.64 14.98 -12.80
CA ASP A 273 -25.51 13.60 -12.32
C ASP A 273 -26.79 13.10 -11.65
N LEU A 274 -27.41 13.91 -10.78
CA LEU A 274 -28.66 13.57 -10.10
C LEU A 274 -29.82 13.26 -11.09
N TYR A 275 -29.86 13.98 -12.23
CA TYR A 275 -30.91 13.81 -13.26
C TYR A 275 -30.55 12.77 -14.31
N SER A 276 -29.30 12.28 -14.34
CA SER A 276 -28.82 11.34 -15.38
C SER A 276 -29.35 9.91 -15.21
N GLY A 277 -29.91 9.54 -14.06
CA GLY A 277 -30.20 8.17 -13.67
C GLY A 277 -29.01 7.34 -13.25
N LYS A 278 -27.80 7.94 -13.26
CA LYS A 278 -26.59 7.35 -12.69
C LYS A 278 -26.49 7.71 -11.21
N ILE A 279 -25.84 6.88 -10.43
CA ILE A 279 -25.54 7.21 -9.05
C ILE A 279 -24.49 8.32 -9.04
N CYS A 280 -24.86 9.49 -8.50
CA CYS A 280 -23.92 10.57 -8.25
C CYS A 280 -22.98 10.13 -7.10
N ASN A 281 -21.69 10.09 -7.37
CA ASN A 281 -20.66 9.85 -6.34
C ASN A 281 -19.54 10.87 -6.58
N ARG A 282 -19.68 12.07 -5.98
CA ARG A 282 -18.78 13.20 -6.22
C ARG A 282 -18.08 13.68 -4.98
N LEU A 283 -16.83 14.06 -5.18
CA LEU A 283 -16.05 14.83 -4.21
C LEU A 283 -16.12 16.32 -4.58
N LEU A 284 -16.69 17.12 -3.68
CA LEU A 284 -16.73 18.58 -3.78
C LEU A 284 -15.56 19.18 -2.99
N GLN A 285 -14.50 19.56 -3.68
CA GLN A 285 -13.30 20.13 -3.07
C GLN A 285 -13.28 21.66 -3.19
N GLY A 286 -12.88 22.33 -2.12
CA GLY A 286 -12.71 23.79 -2.09
C GLY A 286 -12.23 24.26 -0.72
N ASP A 287 -11.77 25.50 -0.64
CA ASP A 287 -11.27 26.11 0.60
C ASP A 287 -12.35 26.25 1.67
N VAL A 288 -11.93 26.46 2.92
CA VAL A 288 -12.84 26.76 4.03
C VAL A 288 -13.59 28.05 3.73
N GLY A 289 -14.92 28.05 3.88
CA GLY A 289 -15.75 29.23 3.61
C GLY A 289 -16.11 29.45 2.14
N CYS A 290 -15.67 28.60 1.19
CA CYS A 290 -16.03 28.76 -0.23
C CYS A 290 -17.50 28.37 -0.56
N GLY A 291 -18.32 28.05 0.43
CA GLY A 291 -19.75 27.78 0.26
C GLY A 291 -20.11 26.35 -0.16
N LYS A 292 -19.27 25.35 0.12
CA LYS A 292 -19.57 23.92 -0.12
C LYS A 292 -20.90 23.47 0.48
N THR A 293 -21.19 23.93 1.71
CA THR A 293 -22.42 23.62 2.42
C THR A 293 -23.68 24.07 1.66
N MET A 294 -23.61 25.20 0.95
CA MET A 294 -24.73 25.68 0.14
C MET A 294 -25.05 24.70 -1.02
N LEU A 295 -24.04 24.18 -1.70
CA LEU A 295 -24.25 23.19 -2.75
C LEU A 295 -24.78 21.87 -2.19
N ALA A 296 -24.35 21.49 -1.00
CA ALA A 296 -24.91 20.34 -0.27
C ALA A 296 -26.40 20.54 0.06
N VAL A 297 -26.78 21.73 0.51
CA VAL A 297 -28.20 22.08 0.79
C VAL A 297 -29.03 22.05 -0.48
N LEU A 298 -28.52 22.55 -1.62
CA LEU A 298 -29.21 22.47 -2.91
C LEU A 298 -29.44 21.01 -3.36
N ALA A 299 -28.42 20.15 -3.19
CA ALA A 299 -28.53 18.73 -3.51
C ALA A 299 -29.53 18.00 -2.60
N LEU A 300 -29.55 18.30 -1.29
CA LEU A 300 -30.53 17.79 -0.34
C LEU A 300 -31.94 18.30 -0.66
N LEU A 301 -32.08 19.55 -1.06
CA LEU A 301 -33.38 20.09 -1.49
C LEU A 301 -33.92 19.36 -2.72
N SER A 302 -33.06 19.14 -3.72
CA SER A 302 -33.41 18.32 -4.90
C SER A 302 -33.84 16.91 -4.49
N CYS A 303 -33.13 16.25 -3.57
CA CYS A 303 -33.48 14.94 -3.05
C CYS A 303 -34.86 14.91 -2.40
N ILE A 304 -35.16 15.87 -1.54
CA ILE A 304 -36.40 15.93 -0.78
C ILE A 304 -37.61 16.28 -1.69
N CYS A 305 -37.42 17.17 -2.66
CA CYS A 305 -38.43 17.44 -3.70
C CYS A 305 -38.80 16.20 -4.51
N ASN A 306 -37.90 15.27 -4.65
CA ASN A 306 -38.14 13.99 -5.29
C ASN A 306 -38.73 12.93 -4.35
N GLY A 307 -39.26 13.32 -3.19
CA GLY A 307 -39.95 12.42 -2.25
C GLY A 307 -38.98 11.44 -1.54
N LYS A 308 -37.68 11.71 -1.55
CA LYS A 308 -36.69 10.88 -0.93
C LYS A 308 -36.19 11.51 0.38
N GLN A 309 -35.45 10.74 1.20
CA GLN A 309 -34.79 11.21 2.40
C GLN A 309 -33.33 11.54 2.11
N GLY A 310 -32.84 12.59 2.77
CA GLY A 310 -31.43 12.97 2.76
C GLY A 310 -30.75 12.67 4.10
N ALA A 311 -29.49 12.32 4.07
CA ALA A 311 -28.64 12.23 5.24
C ALA A 311 -27.48 13.21 5.12
N PHE A 312 -27.22 14.01 6.17
CA PHE A 312 -26.07 14.88 6.26
C PHE A 312 -25.22 14.46 7.45
N MET A 313 -24.04 13.98 7.17
CA MET A 313 -23.13 13.48 8.19
C MET A 313 -21.97 14.43 8.42
N ALA A 314 -21.75 14.79 9.68
CA ALA A 314 -20.67 15.61 10.14
C ALA A 314 -19.69 14.82 11.03
N PRO A 315 -18.40 15.18 11.07
CA PRO A 315 -17.37 14.46 11.82
C PRO A 315 -17.51 14.56 13.34
N THR A 316 -18.15 15.64 13.82
CA THR A 316 -18.33 15.89 15.26
C THR A 316 -19.76 16.31 15.58
N GLU A 317 -20.18 16.10 16.83
CA GLU A 317 -21.51 16.52 17.30
C GLU A 317 -21.72 18.01 17.23
N VAL A 318 -20.64 18.80 17.47
CA VAL A 318 -20.70 20.27 17.41
C VAL A 318 -21.01 20.72 15.99
N LEU A 319 -20.34 20.14 14.98
CA LEU A 319 -20.60 20.46 13.58
C LEU A 319 -21.98 19.96 13.13
N ALA A 320 -22.40 18.77 13.58
CA ALA A 320 -23.74 18.27 13.29
C ALA A 320 -24.81 19.21 13.83
N LEU A 321 -24.67 19.72 15.06
CA LEU A 321 -25.57 20.67 15.66
C LEU A 321 -25.54 22.03 14.94
N GLN A 322 -24.39 22.47 14.50
CA GLN A 322 -24.24 23.73 13.73
C GLN A 322 -24.97 23.61 12.38
N HIS A 323 -24.75 22.52 11.63
CA HIS A 323 -25.47 22.28 10.37
C HIS A 323 -26.97 22.14 10.59
N PHE A 324 -27.39 21.45 11.65
CA PHE A 324 -28.79 21.31 11.98
C PHE A 324 -29.47 22.66 12.19
N ARG A 325 -28.89 23.54 13.01
CA ARG A 325 -29.42 24.87 13.27
C ARG A 325 -29.47 25.74 12.00
N SER A 326 -28.38 25.75 11.25
CA SER A 326 -28.32 26.50 9.99
C SER A 326 -29.38 26.05 8.98
N ILE A 327 -29.62 24.74 8.87
CA ILE A 327 -30.65 24.20 7.97
C ILE A 327 -32.07 24.49 8.52
N GLU A 328 -32.27 24.45 9.84
CA GLU A 328 -33.56 24.89 10.43
C GLU A 328 -33.86 26.38 10.17
N GLU A 329 -32.87 27.25 10.31
CA GLU A 329 -32.98 28.69 10.00
C GLU A 329 -33.32 28.86 8.51
N MET A 330 -32.56 28.29 7.61
CA MET A 330 -32.84 28.35 6.17
C MET A 330 -34.22 27.78 5.81
N THR A 331 -34.67 26.74 6.51
CA THR A 331 -35.98 26.15 6.30
C THR A 331 -37.10 27.14 6.62
N LYS A 332 -36.96 27.93 7.68
CA LYS A 332 -37.91 28.98 8.09
C LYS A 332 -37.85 30.19 7.19
N ASP A 333 -36.64 30.67 6.89
CA ASP A 333 -36.43 31.91 6.15
C ASP A 333 -36.87 31.82 4.68
N TYR A 334 -36.73 30.64 4.09
CA TYR A 334 -37.00 30.39 2.66
C TYR A 334 -38.17 29.40 2.39
N ASP A 335 -38.95 29.06 3.42
CA ASP A 335 -40.05 28.08 3.33
C ASP A 335 -39.68 26.80 2.62
N LEU A 336 -38.53 26.20 3.05
CA LEU A 336 -38.03 24.96 2.43
C LEU A 336 -38.75 23.72 3.00
N PRO A 337 -38.93 22.65 2.21
CA PRO A 337 -39.66 21.45 2.63
C PRO A 337 -38.87 20.53 3.56
N PHE A 338 -37.79 21.01 4.20
CA PHE A 338 -36.99 20.24 5.12
C PHE A 338 -37.75 19.97 6.42
N ARG A 339 -37.65 18.75 6.90
CA ARG A 339 -38.09 18.30 8.22
C ARG A 339 -36.92 17.63 8.90
N PRO A 340 -35.95 18.43 9.39
CA PRO A 340 -34.72 17.88 9.90
C PRO A 340 -34.90 17.16 11.23
N VAL A 341 -34.07 16.18 11.53
CA VAL A 341 -33.87 15.55 12.80
C VAL A 341 -32.37 15.40 13.08
N LEU A 342 -31.96 15.71 14.33
CA LEU A 342 -30.58 15.55 14.75
C LEU A 342 -30.39 14.18 15.38
N LEU A 343 -29.32 13.46 14.98
CA LEU A 343 -28.98 12.15 15.50
C LEU A 343 -27.48 12.10 15.83
N THR A 344 -27.14 12.19 17.12
CA THR A 344 -25.77 12.13 17.63
C THR A 344 -25.66 11.10 18.76
N GLY A 345 -24.42 10.76 19.14
CA GLY A 345 -24.17 9.79 20.21
C GLY A 345 -24.67 10.22 21.58
N SER A 346 -24.72 11.54 21.84
CA SER A 346 -25.10 12.11 23.16
C SER A 346 -26.61 12.26 23.38
N ILE A 347 -27.46 11.98 22.38
CA ILE A 347 -28.91 12.10 22.49
C ILE A 347 -29.45 11.03 23.46
N ARG A 348 -30.41 11.44 24.29
CA ARG A 348 -31.04 10.54 25.28
C ARG A 348 -31.73 9.35 24.58
N ALA A 349 -31.68 8.18 25.21
CA ALA A 349 -32.23 6.94 24.61
C ALA A 349 -33.72 7.07 24.18
N LYS A 350 -34.52 7.83 24.89
CA LYS A 350 -35.94 8.06 24.55
C LYS A 350 -36.08 8.90 23.28
N GLU A 351 -35.29 9.96 23.16
CA GLU A 351 -35.27 10.86 21.98
C GLU A 351 -34.71 10.14 20.76
N LYS A 352 -33.68 9.28 20.97
CA LYS A 352 -33.07 8.45 19.94
C LYS A 352 -34.08 7.46 19.35
N ARG A 353 -34.90 6.81 20.18
CA ARG A 353 -35.98 5.92 19.70
C ARG A 353 -37.03 6.65 18.90
N ALA A 354 -37.49 7.81 19.39
CA ALA A 354 -38.44 8.64 18.66
C ALA A 354 -37.88 9.08 17.28
N ALA A 355 -36.62 9.49 17.22
CA ALA A 355 -35.96 9.83 15.97
C ALA A 355 -35.91 8.65 14.99
N TYR A 356 -35.65 7.42 15.48
CA TYR A 356 -35.65 6.22 14.64
C TYR A 356 -37.03 5.97 14.03
N GLU A 357 -38.10 6.08 14.82
CA GLU A 357 -39.48 5.91 14.35
C GLU A 357 -39.84 6.98 13.30
N GLU A 358 -39.44 8.23 13.51
CA GLU A 358 -39.66 9.34 12.61
C GLU A 358 -38.89 9.18 11.28
N ILE A 359 -37.68 8.64 11.31
CA ILE A 359 -36.87 8.33 10.14
C ILE A 359 -37.51 7.19 9.35
N THR A 360 -37.86 6.10 10.04
CA THR A 360 -38.44 4.90 9.43
C THR A 360 -39.82 5.17 8.83
N SER A 361 -40.67 5.99 9.47
CA SER A 361 -41.96 6.40 8.91
C SER A 361 -41.82 7.39 7.74
N GLY A 362 -40.68 8.10 7.62
CA GLY A 362 -40.46 9.16 6.65
C GLY A 362 -41.12 10.49 7.06
N SER A 363 -41.57 10.64 8.32
CA SER A 363 -42.10 11.92 8.83
C SER A 363 -40.97 12.97 8.89
N LYS A 364 -39.75 12.54 9.15
CA LYS A 364 -38.51 13.31 8.96
C LYS A 364 -37.84 12.94 7.65
N ASN A 365 -37.55 13.93 6.82
CA ASN A 365 -36.98 13.73 5.50
C ASN A 365 -35.50 14.11 5.40
N LEU A 366 -34.93 14.74 6.43
CA LEU A 366 -33.52 15.08 6.50
C LEU A 366 -32.95 14.67 7.86
N VAL A 367 -31.97 13.80 7.84
CA VAL A 367 -31.27 13.35 9.06
C VAL A 367 -29.88 13.94 9.09
N ILE A 368 -29.59 14.69 10.15
CA ILE A 368 -28.28 15.34 10.35
C ILE A 368 -27.65 14.71 11.58
N GLY A 369 -26.40 14.29 11.50
CA GLY A 369 -25.76 13.68 12.66
C GLY A 369 -24.31 13.27 12.42
N THR A 370 -23.84 12.40 13.30
CA THR A 370 -22.47 11.86 13.26
C THR A 370 -22.47 10.39 12.83
N HIS A 371 -21.50 9.62 13.25
CA HIS A 371 -21.44 8.16 13.02
C HIS A 371 -22.67 7.39 13.52
N ALA A 372 -23.48 8.01 14.37
CA ALA A 372 -24.75 7.44 14.82
C ALA A 372 -25.71 7.11 13.64
N LEU A 373 -25.56 7.77 12.49
CA LEU A 373 -26.32 7.50 11.28
C LEU A 373 -25.99 6.12 10.67
N LEU A 374 -24.84 5.56 10.98
CA LEU A 374 -24.37 4.26 10.49
C LEU A 374 -24.88 3.09 11.32
N GLU A 375 -25.42 3.34 12.52
CA GLU A 375 -25.92 2.26 13.37
C GLU A 375 -27.02 1.46 12.67
N ASP A 376 -27.03 0.13 12.80
CA ASP A 376 -27.99 -0.78 12.16
C ASP A 376 -29.45 -0.44 12.50
N SER A 377 -29.66 0.16 13.68
CA SER A 377 -30.97 0.62 14.14
C SER A 377 -31.54 1.81 13.35
N VAL A 378 -30.74 2.52 12.58
CA VAL A 378 -31.19 3.61 11.70
C VAL A 378 -31.64 3.04 10.36
N VAL A 379 -32.94 2.94 10.17
CA VAL A 379 -33.56 2.44 8.95
C VAL A 379 -34.28 3.58 8.25
N PHE A 380 -33.82 3.94 7.05
CA PHE A 380 -34.45 4.94 6.22
C PHE A 380 -35.61 4.33 5.43
N LYS A 381 -36.70 5.06 5.27
CA LYS A 381 -37.81 4.66 4.41
C LYS A 381 -37.44 4.68 2.91
N ASN A 382 -36.72 5.72 2.49
CA ASN A 382 -36.34 5.93 1.10
C ASN A 382 -35.14 6.90 1.01
N LEU A 383 -33.94 6.43 1.45
CA LEU A 383 -32.73 7.22 1.39
C LEU A 383 -32.31 7.47 -0.07
N GLY A 384 -32.20 8.72 -0.50
CA GLY A 384 -31.85 9.10 -1.87
C GLY A 384 -30.50 9.79 -2.00
N LEU A 385 -30.06 10.53 -0.97
CA LEU A 385 -28.78 11.25 -0.99
C LEU A 385 -28.11 11.23 0.38
N VAL A 386 -26.82 10.97 0.37
CA VAL A 386 -25.93 11.12 1.54
C VAL A 386 -24.92 12.21 1.25
N VAL A 387 -24.83 13.19 2.16
CA VAL A 387 -23.80 14.22 2.17
C VAL A 387 -22.87 13.94 3.34
N THR A 388 -21.56 13.97 3.12
CA THR A 388 -20.57 13.79 4.18
C THR A 388 -19.62 14.98 4.21
N ASP A 389 -19.48 15.62 5.37
CA ASP A 389 -18.52 16.68 5.57
C ASP A 389 -17.18 16.06 6.03
N GLU A 390 -16.05 16.56 5.46
CA GLU A 390 -14.68 16.11 5.75
C GLU A 390 -14.35 14.61 5.45
N GLN A 391 -14.03 14.31 4.19
CA GLN A 391 -13.71 12.97 3.68
C GLN A 391 -12.64 12.20 4.47
N HIS A 392 -11.61 12.87 5.00
CA HIS A 392 -10.44 12.22 5.61
C HIS A 392 -10.75 11.47 6.92
N ARG A 393 -11.90 11.73 7.52
CA ARG A 393 -12.39 10.98 8.70
C ARG A 393 -13.34 9.84 8.34
N PHE A 394 -13.60 9.67 7.02
CA PHE A 394 -14.51 8.65 6.49
C PHE A 394 -13.75 7.51 5.82
N GLY A 395 -13.80 6.31 6.39
CA GLY A 395 -13.24 5.11 5.79
C GLY A 395 -14.08 4.55 4.64
N VAL A 396 -13.47 3.70 3.81
CA VAL A 396 -14.16 3.00 2.70
C VAL A 396 -15.35 2.18 3.21
N ARG A 397 -15.21 1.51 4.36
CA ARG A 397 -16.27 0.71 5.00
C ARG A 397 -17.53 1.52 5.32
N GLN A 398 -17.39 2.74 5.80
CA GLN A 398 -18.53 3.59 6.18
C GLN A 398 -19.33 4.03 4.97
N ARG A 399 -18.70 4.16 3.78
CA ARG A 399 -19.40 4.40 2.52
C ARG A 399 -20.18 3.18 2.05
N GLU A 400 -19.61 1.99 2.21
CA GLU A 400 -20.29 0.73 1.92
C GLU A 400 -21.50 0.52 2.83
N GLU A 401 -21.42 0.88 4.12
CA GLU A 401 -22.52 0.80 5.07
C GLU A 401 -23.70 1.69 4.67
N PHE A 402 -23.46 2.92 4.18
CA PHE A 402 -24.53 3.75 3.65
C PHE A 402 -25.14 3.19 2.36
N SER A 403 -24.33 2.61 1.48
CA SER A 403 -24.83 1.96 0.26
C SER A 403 -25.78 0.80 0.57
N GLN A 404 -25.62 0.16 1.73
CA GLN A 404 -26.51 -0.92 2.20
C GLN A 404 -27.80 -0.40 2.85
N LYS A 405 -27.84 0.86 3.35
CA LYS A 405 -29.00 1.44 4.02
C LYS A 405 -30.06 2.02 3.07
N GLY A 406 -29.77 2.08 1.78
CA GLY A 406 -30.67 2.52 0.73
C GLY A 406 -30.51 1.71 -0.53
N LEU A 407 -31.39 1.90 -1.50
CA LEU A 407 -31.22 1.37 -2.85
C LEU A 407 -30.17 2.22 -3.59
N GLU A 408 -28.90 2.08 -3.22
CA GLU A 408 -27.77 2.81 -3.81
C GLU A 408 -27.98 4.34 -3.83
N PRO A 409 -27.96 5.03 -2.68
CA PRO A 409 -28.18 6.46 -2.63
C PRO A 409 -27.08 7.23 -3.36
N HIS A 410 -27.38 8.42 -3.86
CA HIS A 410 -26.39 9.37 -4.32
C HIS A 410 -25.46 9.75 -3.16
N MET A 411 -24.18 10.03 -3.45
CA MET A 411 -23.20 10.45 -2.45
C MET A 411 -22.50 11.73 -2.89
N LEU A 412 -22.45 12.70 -1.99
CA LEU A 412 -21.70 13.94 -2.13
C LEU A 412 -20.77 14.09 -0.91
N VAL A 413 -19.47 14.22 -1.15
CA VAL A 413 -18.44 14.27 -0.11
C VAL A 413 -17.73 15.60 -0.16
#